data_61285cb0b7a19c90ec5225d53b08aefa
#
_entry.id   61285cb0b7a19c90ec5225d53b08aefa
#
_cell.length_a   1.000
_cell.length_b   1.000
_cell.length_c   1.000
_cell.angle_alpha   90.00
_cell.angle_beta   90.00
_cell.angle_gamma   90.00
#
_symmetry.space_group_name_H-M   'P 1'
#
loop_
_entity.id
_entity.type
_entity.pdbx_description
1 polymer ?
#
loop_
_entity_poly.entity_id
_entity_poly.type
_entity_poly.pdbx_seq_one_letter_code
_entity_poly.pdbx_strand_id
1 'polypeptide(L)'
;MEHYVELGYLGLFVASFLAATVIPLSSEVVLSLLIANEYDFVSCLSIATLGNWLGGISSYGLGHIGNWQILERFFRIKQEKVGNLRNFIKRWGSPLAFLCWLPLVGDVFAVGLGFFKIDFKKVVLWMLVGKMLRYSIWGTLTLWGISLF
;
A
#
# COMPACT_ATOMS: atom_id res chain seq x y z
N MET A 1 24.50 -18.58 2.28
CA MET A 1 23.41 -18.10 3.16
C MET A 1 22.96 -16.68 2.79
N GLU A 2 23.85 -15.78 2.42
CA GLU A 2 23.50 -14.39 2.04
C GLU A 2 22.49 -14.30 0.89
N HIS A 3 22.64 -15.12 -0.15
CA HIS A 3 21.70 -15.12 -1.30
C HIS A 3 20.26 -15.45 -0.92
N TYR A 4 20.03 -16.31 0.08
CA TYR A 4 18.66 -16.64 0.52
C TYR A 4 18.03 -15.48 1.30
N VAL A 5 18.84 -14.73 2.04
CA VAL A 5 18.40 -13.54 2.78
C VAL A 5 17.99 -12.43 1.81
N GLU A 6 18.82 -12.20 0.78
CA GLU A 6 18.52 -11.21 -0.28
C GLU A 6 17.24 -11.57 -1.04
N LEU A 7 17.04 -12.85 -1.37
CA LEU A 7 15.81 -13.33 -2.01
C LEU A 7 14.58 -13.14 -1.15
N GLY A 8 14.70 -13.29 0.18
CA GLY A 8 13.61 -13.01 1.12
C GLY A 8 13.19 -11.54 1.11
N TYR A 9 14.13 -10.63 1.16
CA TYR A 9 13.87 -9.19 1.10
C TYR A 9 13.30 -8.76 -0.26
N LEU A 10 13.83 -9.31 -1.35
CA LEU A 10 13.30 -9.07 -2.70
C LEU A 10 11.85 -9.57 -2.82
N GLY A 11 11.58 -10.76 -2.32
CA GLY A 11 10.24 -11.33 -2.28
C GLY A 11 9.26 -10.46 -1.49
N LEU A 12 9.69 -9.95 -0.33
CA LEU A 12 8.90 -9.03 0.48
C LEU A 12 8.61 -7.71 -0.26
N PHE A 13 9.63 -7.14 -0.92
CA PHE A 13 9.46 -5.92 -1.71
C PHE A 13 8.43 -6.11 -2.83
N VAL A 14 8.58 -7.16 -3.62
CA VAL A 14 7.68 -7.48 -4.75
C VAL A 14 6.26 -7.76 -4.23
N ALA A 15 6.11 -8.57 -3.19
CA ALA A 15 4.81 -8.85 -2.59
C ALA A 15 4.14 -7.58 -2.07
N SER A 16 4.88 -6.70 -1.41
CA SER A 16 4.38 -5.44 -0.87
C SER A 16 4.01 -4.44 -1.98
N PHE A 17 4.80 -4.39 -3.05
CA PHE A 17 4.50 -3.57 -4.23
C PHE A 17 3.22 -4.05 -4.92
N LEU A 18 3.11 -5.34 -5.20
CA LEU A 18 1.94 -5.92 -5.85
C LEU A 18 0.68 -5.82 -4.98
N ALA A 19 0.82 -5.95 -3.66
CA ALA A 19 -0.29 -5.78 -2.72
C ALA A 19 -0.92 -4.39 -2.77
N ALA A 20 -0.17 -3.38 -3.19
CA ALA A 20 -0.65 -2.01 -3.35
C ALA A 20 -1.08 -1.67 -4.80
N THR A 21 -1.10 -2.64 -5.70
CA THR A 21 -1.51 -2.40 -7.09
C THR A 21 -2.84 -3.08 -7.42
N VAL A 22 -2.82 -4.34 -7.75
CA VAL A 22 -4.01 -5.02 -8.30
C VAL A 22 -4.29 -6.36 -7.62
N ILE A 23 -3.25 -6.96 -7.04
CA ILE A 23 -3.33 -8.32 -6.50
C ILE A 23 -3.50 -8.22 -4.99
N PRO A 24 -4.56 -8.76 -4.40
CA PRO A 24 -4.74 -8.78 -2.94
C PRO A 24 -3.81 -9.83 -2.32
N LEU A 25 -2.52 -9.63 -2.49
CA LEU A 25 -1.50 -10.38 -1.76
C LEU A 25 -1.39 -9.79 -0.36
N SER A 26 -1.49 -10.65 0.63
CA SER A 26 -1.24 -10.22 2.01
C SER A 26 0.27 -10.11 2.24
N SER A 27 0.83 -8.95 1.91
CA SER A 27 2.23 -8.63 2.21
C SER A 27 2.54 -8.77 3.71
N GLU A 28 1.52 -8.66 4.55
CA GLU A 28 1.62 -8.87 5.99
C GLU A 28 2.00 -10.32 6.34
N VAL A 29 1.49 -11.29 5.60
CA VAL A 29 1.87 -12.70 5.79
C VAL A 29 3.34 -12.91 5.46
N VAL A 30 3.81 -12.35 4.34
CA VAL A 30 5.22 -12.44 3.95
C VAL A 30 6.10 -11.74 4.98
N LEU A 31 5.71 -10.56 5.46
CA LEU A 31 6.40 -9.83 6.51
C LEU A 31 6.50 -10.67 7.79
N SER A 32 5.39 -11.25 8.24
CA SER A 32 5.34 -12.08 9.44
C SER A 32 6.22 -13.32 9.32
N LEU A 33 6.23 -13.97 8.15
CA LEU A 33 7.08 -15.14 7.89
C LEU A 33 8.56 -14.79 7.95
N LEU A 34 8.98 -13.64 7.42
CA LEU A 34 10.38 -13.22 7.49
C LEU A 34 10.80 -12.87 8.90
N ILE A 35 9.96 -12.16 9.65
CA ILE A 35 10.21 -11.84 11.07
C ILE A 35 10.32 -13.14 11.90
N ALA A 36 9.45 -14.13 11.64
CA ALA A 36 9.51 -15.43 12.33
C ALA A 36 10.74 -16.26 11.97
N ASN A 37 11.38 -16.00 10.83
CA ASN A 37 12.63 -16.61 10.41
C ASN A 37 13.87 -15.73 10.76
N GLU A 38 13.75 -14.90 11.78
CA GLU A 38 14.85 -14.10 12.34
C GLU A 38 15.47 -13.07 11.37
N TYR A 39 14.73 -12.65 10.36
CA TYR A 39 15.13 -11.52 9.53
C TYR A 39 15.07 -10.21 10.33
N ASP A 40 15.99 -9.29 10.03
CA ASP A 40 16.03 -8.01 10.73
C ASP A 40 14.71 -7.24 10.61
N PHE A 41 14.12 -6.94 11.75
CA PHE A 41 12.80 -6.30 11.85
C PHE A 41 12.75 -4.95 11.15
N VAL A 42 13.76 -4.10 11.35
CA VAL A 42 13.79 -2.75 10.78
C VAL A 42 13.91 -2.82 9.25
N SER A 43 14.76 -3.72 8.75
CA SER A 43 14.93 -3.95 7.32
C SER A 43 13.65 -4.46 6.67
N CYS A 44 12.99 -5.46 7.28
CA CYS A 44 11.71 -5.98 6.80
C CYS A 44 10.64 -4.88 6.74
N LEU A 45 10.54 -4.08 7.81
CA LEU A 45 9.58 -2.99 7.90
C LEU A 45 9.81 -1.92 6.81
N SER A 46 11.06 -1.53 6.63
CA SER A 46 11.47 -0.54 5.65
C SER A 46 11.18 -1.02 4.22
N ILE A 47 11.54 -2.25 3.89
CA ILE A 47 11.34 -2.84 2.57
C ILE A 47 9.86 -3.01 2.25
N ALA A 48 9.06 -3.52 3.20
CA ALA A 48 7.62 -3.66 3.03
C ALA A 48 6.94 -2.30 2.83
N THR A 49 7.32 -1.30 3.63
CA THR A 49 6.79 0.07 3.53
C THR A 49 7.13 0.68 2.18
N LEU A 50 8.39 0.59 1.74
CA LEU A 50 8.85 1.14 0.46
C LEU A 50 8.17 0.45 -0.72
N GLY A 51 8.11 -0.86 -0.73
CA GLY A 51 7.44 -1.62 -1.79
C GLY A 51 5.97 -1.22 -1.92
N ASN A 52 5.23 -1.24 -0.83
CA ASN A 52 3.81 -0.88 -0.82
C ASN A 52 3.57 0.60 -1.11
N TRP A 53 4.45 1.49 -0.69
CA TRP A 53 4.40 2.91 -1.00
C TRP A 53 4.59 3.18 -2.51
N LEU A 54 5.59 2.56 -3.13
CA LEU A 54 5.82 2.66 -4.58
C LEU A 54 4.65 2.08 -5.37
N GLY A 55 4.06 0.97 -4.91
CA GLY A 55 2.85 0.42 -5.50
C GLY A 55 1.67 1.39 -5.43
N GLY A 56 1.49 2.07 -4.30
CA GLY A 56 0.47 3.11 -4.12
C GLY A 56 0.69 4.34 -5.02
N ILE A 57 1.94 4.77 -5.21
CA ILE A 57 2.31 5.84 -6.16
C ILE A 57 1.96 5.43 -7.59
N SER A 58 2.23 4.17 -7.95
CA SER A 58 1.86 3.62 -9.27
C SER A 58 0.34 3.64 -9.46
N SER A 59 -0.42 3.28 -8.44
CA SER A 59 -1.89 3.33 -8.44
C SER A 59 -2.41 4.77 -8.60
N TYR A 60 -1.79 5.73 -7.92
CA TYR A 60 -2.07 7.16 -8.12
C TYR A 60 -1.78 7.59 -9.56
N GLY A 61 -0.64 7.17 -10.12
CA GLY A 61 -0.25 7.46 -11.50
C GLY A 61 -1.25 6.94 -12.52
N LEU A 62 -1.73 5.71 -12.34
CA LEU A 62 -2.79 5.13 -13.18
C LEU A 62 -4.09 5.95 -13.11
N GLY A 63 -4.48 6.39 -11.93
CA GLY A 63 -5.61 7.30 -11.75
C GLY A 63 -5.39 8.64 -12.45
N HIS A 64 -4.20 9.19 -12.36
CA HIS A 64 -3.84 10.49 -12.96
C HIS A 64 -3.90 10.50 -14.50
N ILE A 65 -3.58 9.37 -15.15
CA ILE A 65 -3.70 9.21 -16.59
C ILE A 65 -5.17 9.36 -17.06
N GLY A 66 -6.12 9.16 -16.15
CA GLY A 66 -7.53 9.47 -16.39
C GLY A 66 -8.23 8.56 -17.41
N ASN A 67 -7.66 7.40 -17.74
CA ASN A 67 -8.28 6.46 -18.64
C ASN A 67 -9.27 5.57 -17.87
N TRP A 68 -10.56 5.91 -18.00
CA TRP A 68 -11.64 5.20 -17.33
C TRP A 68 -11.67 3.69 -17.65
N GLN A 69 -11.37 3.31 -18.88
CA GLN A 69 -11.35 1.89 -19.30
C GLN A 69 -10.30 1.09 -18.54
N ILE A 70 -9.14 1.69 -18.26
CA ILE A 70 -8.09 1.07 -17.45
C ILE A 70 -8.55 0.92 -16.00
N LEU A 71 -9.16 1.96 -15.44
CA LEU A 71 -9.67 1.95 -14.07
C LEU A 71 -10.76 0.89 -13.86
N GLU A 72 -11.70 0.79 -14.77
CA GLU A 72 -12.76 -0.21 -14.71
C GLU A 72 -12.23 -1.64 -14.85
N ARG A 73 -11.28 -1.85 -15.75
CA ARG A 73 -10.69 -3.17 -16.04
C ARG A 73 -9.80 -3.68 -14.91
N PHE A 74 -8.94 -2.82 -14.34
CA PHE A 74 -7.97 -3.23 -13.33
C PHE A 74 -8.52 -3.15 -11.91
N PHE A 75 -9.29 -2.14 -11.58
CA PHE A 75 -9.78 -1.90 -10.22
C PHE A 75 -11.24 -2.29 -10.00
N ARG A 76 -11.96 -2.71 -11.06
CA ARG A 76 -13.39 -3.03 -11.02
C ARG A 76 -14.25 -1.94 -10.36
N ILE A 77 -13.84 -0.69 -10.50
CA ILE A 77 -14.54 0.46 -9.92
C ILE A 77 -15.68 0.83 -10.86
N LYS A 78 -16.91 0.67 -10.39
CA LYS A 78 -18.10 1.13 -11.12
C LYS A 78 -18.20 2.65 -11.09
N GLN A 79 -18.63 3.25 -12.19
CA GLN A 79 -18.76 4.69 -12.36
C GLN A 79 -19.62 5.38 -11.27
N GLU A 80 -20.64 4.68 -10.74
CA GLU A 80 -21.47 5.15 -9.62
C GLU A 80 -20.69 5.39 -8.33
N LYS A 81 -19.72 4.52 -8.02
CA LYS A 81 -18.89 4.67 -6.82
C LYS A 81 -17.96 5.89 -6.90
N VAL A 82 -17.57 6.30 -8.10
CA VAL A 82 -16.71 7.47 -8.32
C VAL A 82 -17.44 8.78 -8.05
N GLY A 83 -18.72 8.86 -8.35
CA GLY A 83 -19.54 10.06 -8.05
C GLY A 83 -19.59 10.35 -6.55
N ASN A 84 -19.82 9.33 -5.73
CA ASN A 84 -19.82 9.44 -4.27
C ASN A 84 -18.42 9.73 -3.71
N LEU A 85 -17.40 9.10 -4.27
CA LEU A 85 -16.01 9.31 -3.91
C LEU A 85 -15.53 10.72 -4.26
N ARG A 86 -16.02 11.30 -5.35
CA ARG A 86 -15.68 12.66 -5.81
C ARG A 86 -15.98 13.72 -4.74
N ASN A 87 -17.16 13.70 -4.15
CA ASN A 87 -17.56 14.66 -3.13
C ASN A 87 -16.71 14.51 -1.86
N PHE A 88 -16.42 13.28 -1.50
CA PHE A 88 -15.58 12.95 -0.35
C PHE A 88 -14.12 13.40 -0.56
N ILE A 89 -13.55 13.10 -1.73
CA ILE A 89 -12.19 13.52 -2.09
C ILE A 89 -12.06 15.03 -2.20
N LYS A 90 -13.06 15.71 -2.77
CA LYS A 90 -13.04 17.19 -2.85
C LYS A 90 -13.12 17.84 -1.48
N ARG A 91 -13.81 17.23 -0.52
CA ARG A 91 -13.95 17.77 0.84
C ARG A 91 -12.68 17.59 1.67
N TRP A 92 -12.04 16.42 1.59
CA TRP A 92 -10.93 16.03 2.46
C TRP A 92 -9.56 16.18 1.80
N GLY A 93 -9.47 16.14 0.48
CA GLY A 93 -8.25 16.35 -0.29
C GLY A 93 -7.13 15.35 0.02
N SER A 94 -5.90 15.86 0.06
CA SER A 94 -4.69 15.04 0.26
C SER A 94 -4.61 14.25 1.58
N PRO A 95 -5.20 14.68 2.72
CA PRO A 95 -5.25 13.87 3.94
C PRO A 95 -5.91 12.51 3.78
N LEU A 96 -6.79 12.34 2.78
CA LEU A 96 -7.37 11.04 2.44
C LEU A 96 -6.32 10.00 2.02
N ALA A 97 -5.17 10.45 1.55
CA ALA A 97 -4.06 9.55 1.23
C ALA A 97 -3.55 8.78 2.48
N PHE A 98 -3.79 9.29 3.68
CA PHE A 98 -3.55 8.54 4.91
C PHE A 98 -4.41 7.27 4.98
N LEU A 99 -5.65 7.31 4.49
CA LEU A 99 -6.53 6.12 4.43
C LEU A 99 -6.05 5.05 3.45
N CYS A 100 -5.02 5.34 2.63
CA CYS A 100 -4.37 4.33 1.80
C CYS A 100 -3.66 3.22 2.63
N TRP A 101 -3.62 3.35 3.95
CA TRP A 101 -3.19 2.28 4.84
C TRP A 101 -4.21 1.15 4.97
N LEU A 102 -5.50 1.41 4.68
CA LEU A 102 -6.55 0.40 4.77
C LEU A 102 -6.36 -0.69 3.70
N PRO A 103 -6.43 -1.97 4.08
CA PRO A 103 -6.34 -3.06 3.12
C PRO A 103 -7.53 -3.01 2.14
N LEU A 104 -7.29 -3.35 0.87
CA LEU A 104 -8.26 -3.40 -0.22
C LEU A 104 -8.88 -2.05 -0.64
N VAL A 105 -9.17 -1.18 0.31
CA VAL A 105 -9.81 0.13 0.06
C VAL A 105 -8.76 1.20 -0.24
N GLY A 106 -7.56 1.06 0.34
CA GLY A 106 -6.50 2.06 0.24
C GLY A 106 -6.06 2.35 -1.20
N ASP A 107 -5.96 1.32 -2.03
CA ASP A 107 -5.53 1.47 -3.42
C ASP A 107 -6.59 2.15 -4.29
N VAL A 108 -7.87 1.92 -3.97
CA VAL A 108 -8.99 2.64 -4.60
C VAL A 108 -8.90 4.14 -4.28
N PHE A 109 -8.55 4.51 -3.05
CA PHE A 109 -8.29 5.92 -2.69
C PHE A 109 -7.09 6.49 -3.45
N ALA A 110 -5.99 5.74 -3.58
CA ALA A 110 -4.82 6.19 -4.33
C ALA A 110 -5.17 6.50 -5.79
N VAL A 111 -5.91 5.60 -6.45
CA VAL A 111 -6.40 5.81 -7.82
C VAL A 111 -7.34 7.00 -7.90
N GLY A 112 -8.29 7.11 -6.97
CA GLY A 112 -9.24 8.22 -6.91
C GLY A 112 -8.55 9.58 -6.72
N LEU A 113 -7.57 9.66 -5.82
CA LEU A 113 -6.77 10.87 -5.61
C LEU A 113 -5.99 11.26 -6.87
N GLY A 114 -5.46 10.28 -7.62
CA GLY A 114 -4.81 10.50 -8.91
C GLY A 114 -5.80 10.99 -9.96
N PHE A 115 -6.96 10.34 -10.08
CA PHE A 115 -8.00 10.70 -11.04
C PHE A 115 -8.51 12.14 -10.86
N PHE A 116 -8.69 12.56 -9.60
CA PHE A 116 -9.08 13.93 -9.29
C PHE A 116 -7.91 14.92 -9.23
N LYS A 117 -6.70 14.49 -9.61
CA LYS A 117 -5.49 15.31 -9.70
C LYS A 117 -5.20 16.08 -8.41
N ILE A 118 -5.37 15.43 -7.26
CA ILE A 118 -4.99 15.99 -5.96
C ILE A 118 -3.47 16.13 -5.90
N ASP A 119 -2.97 17.13 -5.18
CA ASP A 119 -1.55 17.46 -5.09
C ASP A 119 -0.67 16.22 -4.81
N PHE A 120 0.15 15.85 -5.80
CA PHE A 120 0.98 14.66 -5.78
C PHE A 120 1.90 14.62 -4.56
N LYS A 121 2.57 15.71 -4.24
CA LYS A 121 3.55 15.76 -3.14
C LYS A 121 2.89 15.49 -1.79
N LYS A 122 1.73 16.08 -1.56
CA LYS A 122 0.96 15.87 -0.32
C LYS A 122 0.41 14.46 -0.23
N VAL A 123 -0.11 13.93 -1.34
CA VAL A 123 -0.62 12.55 -1.41
C VAL A 123 0.48 11.55 -1.10
N VAL A 124 1.65 11.70 -1.70
CA VAL A 124 2.81 10.82 -1.50
C VAL A 124 3.27 10.82 -0.05
N LEU A 125 3.32 11.98 0.61
CA LEU A 125 3.71 12.10 2.02
C LEU A 125 2.68 11.46 2.96
N TRP A 126 1.40 11.77 2.80
CA TRP A 126 0.34 11.18 3.63
C TRP A 126 0.24 9.67 3.45
N MET A 127 0.41 9.20 2.22
CA MET A 127 0.44 7.76 1.91
C MET A 127 1.61 7.06 2.59
N LEU A 128 2.80 7.66 2.57
CA LEU A 128 3.98 7.11 3.25
C LEU A 128 3.73 6.95 4.75
N VAL A 129 3.21 7.99 5.40
CA VAL A 129 2.91 7.97 6.83
C VAL A 129 1.90 6.86 7.16
N GLY A 130 0.82 6.77 6.38
CA GLY A 130 -0.20 5.74 6.58
C GLY A 130 0.35 4.32 6.43
N LYS A 131 1.13 4.06 5.39
CA LYS A 131 1.72 2.73 5.13
C LYS A 131 2.78 2.36 6.17
N MET A 132 3.62 3.31 6.56
CA MET A 132 4.60 3.10 7.62
C MET A 132 3.93 2.73 8.94
N LEU A 133 2.87 3.45 9.32
CA LEU A 133 2.10 3.15 10.52
C LEU A 133 1.48 1.74 10.47
N ARG A 134 0.90 1.37 9.34
CA ARG A 134 0.31 0.03 9.14
C ARG A 134 1.32 -1.08 9.38
N TYR A 135 2.46 -1.04 8.70
CA TYR A 135 3.48 -2.08 8.84
C TYR A 135 4.14 -2.07 10.22
N SER A 136 4.30 -0.90 10.85
CA SER A 136 4.80 -0.81 12.22
C SER A 136 3.86 -1.50 13.22
N ILE A 137 2.56 -1.24 13.12
CA ILE A 137 1.56 -1.89 13.97
C ILE A 137 1.56 -3.40 13.74
N TRP A 138 1.51 -3.84 12.48
CA TRP A 138 1.47 -5.26 12.16
C TRP A 138 2.74 -5.99 12.58
N GLY A 139 3.91 -5.41 12.28
CA GLY A 139 5.20 -5.98 12.67
C GLY A 139 5.35 -6.11 14.19
N THR A 140 4.93 -5.09 14.95
CA THR A 140 4.94 -5.12 16.41
C THR A 140 4.00 -6.21 16.96
N LEU A 141 2.81 -6.34 16.40
CA LEU A 141 1.88 -7.40 16.77
C LEU A 141 2.45 -8.80 16.46
N THR A 142 3.15 -8.94 15.35
CA THR A 142 3.83 -10.20 14.99
C THR A 142 4.91 -10.55 16.00
N LEU A 143 5.78 -9.60 16.36
CA LEU A 143 6.82 -9.81 17.38
C LEU A 143 6.21 -10.18 18.74
N TRP A 144 5.15 -9.48 19.12
CA TRP A 144 4.47 -9.79 20.38
C TRP A 144 3.84 -11.19 20.36
N GLY A 145 3.21 -11.56 19.24
CA GLY A 145 2.68 -12.92 19.06
C GLY A 145 3.75 -14.00 19.16
N ILE A 146 4.91 -13.80 18.52
CA ILE A 146 6.04 -14.74 18.59
C ILE A 146 6.60 -14.84 20.02
N SER A 147 6.61 -13.75 20.77
CA SER A 147 7.11 -13.73 22.15
C SER A 147 6.23 -14.49 23.16
N LEU A 148 4.99 -14.83 22.78
CA LEU A 148 4.04 -15.57 23.62
C LEU A 148 4.17 -17.11 23.47
N PHE A 149 4.91 -17.59 22.49
CA PHE A 149 5.14 -19.02 22.22
C PHE A 149 6.62 -19.39 22.36
#